data_1f5dd51f429ffd748726269f49d8c1d2
#
_entry.id   1f5dd51f429ffd748726269f49d8c1d2
#
_cell.length_a   1.000
_cell.length_b   1.000
_cell.length_c   1.000
_cell.angle_alpha   90.00
_cell.angle_beta   90.00
_cell.angle_gamma   90.00
#
_symmetry.space_group_name_H-M   'P 1'
#
loop_
_entity.id
_entity.type
_entity.pdbx_description
1 polymer ?
#
loop_
_entity_poly.entity_id
_entity_poly.type
_entity_poly.pdbx_seq_one_letter_code
_entity_poly.pdbx_strand_id
1 'polypeptide(L)'
;MTTTTPTLPWITAAAALLEQVATTQAEAIETASQWSATAIAADGLVHLFGTGHSRIPVEEMFPRYGSYPGFNPIVELSMTFHTQVVGANGQRQAMFIERTPGLAEVILNNFTFGESDVIMIFSAGGTTAVPVEFARGARARGLKVIAVTSVQQSMSSAIDPVVGSRLLDEADLVIDLCAPPRSSRAPTSRSGRRSDSRTATT
;
A
#
# COMPACT_ATOMS: atom_id res chain seq x y z
N MET A 1 15.66 -16.47 38.77
CA MET A 1 15.22 -15.10 38.49
C MET A 1 15.24 -14.92 36.98
N THR A 2 14.09 -15.04 36.33
CA THR A 2 13.94 -14.77 34.87
C THR A 2 13.93 -13.26 34.69
N THR A 3 15.03 -12.69 34.24
CA THR A 3 15.11 -11.30 33.81
C THR A 3 14.28 -11.15 32.54
N THR A 4 13.04 -10.69 32.67
CA THR A 4 12.24 -10.26 31.54
C THR A 4 12.89 -8.99 30.99
N THR A 5 13.53 -9.09 29.80
CA THR A 5 14.01 -7.93 29.07
C THR A 5 12.81 -7.04 28.78
N PRO A 6 12.84 -5.74 29.11
CA PRO A 6 11.73 -4.85 28.81
C PRO A 6 11.52 -4.75 27.30
N THR A 7 10.37 -5.22 26.83
CA THR A 7 10.01 -5.14 25.42
C THR A 7 9.52 -3.73 25.14
N LEU A 8 10.05 -3.10 24.08
CA LEU A 8 9.60 -1.78 23.66
C LEU A 8 8.12 -1.83 23.22
N PRO A 9 7.27 -0.87 23.65
CA PRO A 9 5.82 -0.92 23.40
C PRO A 9 5.45 -1.08 21.91
N TRP A 10 6.22 -0.49 21.03
CA TRP A 10 5.97 -0.61 19.59
C TRP A 10 6.25 -2.02 19.05
N ILE A 11 7.22 -2.76 19.61
CA ILE A 11 7.51 -4.15 19.23
C ILE A 11 6.33 -5.03 19.64
N THR A 12 5.80 -4.84 20.84
CA THR A 12 4.62 -5.58 21.32
C THR A 12 3.41 -5.32 20.42
N ALA A 13 3.18 -4.06 20.06
CA ALA A 13 2.08 -3.70 19.16
C ALA A 13 2.25 -4.30 17.75
N ALA A 14 3.47 -4.27 17.21
CA ALA A 14 3.77 -4.87 15.91
C ALA A 14 3.58 -6.40 15.94
N ALA A 15 4.06 -7.08 16.99
CA ALA A 15 3.88 -8.52 17.15
C ALA A 15 2.39 -8.89 17.22
N ALA A 16 1.59 -8.14 17.97
CA ALA A 16 0.15 -8.38 18.06
C ALA A 16 -0.57 -8.19 16.70
N LEU A 17 -0.17 -7.20 15.91
CA LEU A 17 -0.70 -7.01 14.55
C LEU A 17 -0.31 -8.15 13.62
N LEU A 18 0.93 -8.62 13.67
CA LEU A 18 1.39 -9.76 12.86
C LEU A 18 0.63 -11.05 13.24
N GLU A 19 0.42 -11.29 14.53
CA GLU A 19 -0.37 -12.43 15.01
C GLU A 19 -1.84 -12.32 14.53
N GLN A 20 -2.42 -11.14 14.58
CA GLN A 20 -3.77 -10.89 14.07
C GLN A 20 -3.85 -11.18 12.58
N VAL A 21 -2.93 -10.68 11.77
CA VAL A 21 -2.87 -10.99 10.33
C VAL A 21 -2.73 -12.50 10.11
N ALA A 22 -1.79 -13.15 10.80
CA ALA A 22 -1.53 -14.58 10.65
C ALA A 22 -2.76 -15.46 10.99
N THR A 23 -3.55 -15.04 11.97
CA THR A 23 -4.73 -15.81 12.42
C THR A 23 -5.99 -15.50 11.62
N THR A 24 -6.18 -14.25 11.18
CA THR A 24 -7.43 -13.83 10.53
C THR A 24 -7.34 -13.78 9.01
N GLN A 25 -6.13 -13.71 8.43
CA GLN A 25 -5.94 -13.55 6.99
C GLN A 25 -5.32 -14.78 6.31
N ALA A 26 -5.12 -15.87 7.04
CA ALA A 26 -4.49 -17.08 6.50
C ALA A 26 -5.16 -17.59 5.22
N GLU A 27 -6.49 -17.64 5.18
CA GLU A 27 -7.25 -18.09 4.01
C GLU A 27 -7.12 -17.12 2.83
N ALA A 28 -7.18 -15.80 3.08
CA ALA A 28 -7.02 -14.80 2.04
C ALA A 28 -5.60 -14.80 1.46
N ILE A 29 -4.59 -14.97 2.31
CA ILE A 29 -3.19 -15.08 1.89
C ILE A 29 -2.97 -16.35 1.07
N GLU A 30 -3.51 -17.49 1.50
CA GLU A 30 -3.42 -18.74 0.76
C GLU A 30 -4.09 -18.62 -0.61
N THR A 31 -5.28 -18.02 -0.68
CA THR A 31 -6.00 -17.77 -1.92
C THR A 31 -5.19 -16.88 -2.87
N ALA A 32 -4.61 -15.79 -2.35
CA ALA A 32 -3.74 -14.91 -3.13
C ALA A 32 -2.50 -15.64 -3.66
N SER A 33 -1.90 -16.51 -2.82
CA SER A 33 -0.75 -17.33 -3.19
C SER A 33 -1.10 -18.31 -4.32
N GLN A 34 -2.25 -18.96 -4.22
CA GLN A 34 -2.73 -19.89 -5.26
C GLN A 34 -3.02 -19.19 -6.58
N TRP A 35 -3.66 -17.99 -6.55
CA TRP A 35 -3.89 -17.20 -7.76
C TRP A 35 -2.57 -16.78 -8.40
N SER A 36 -1.62 -16.31 -7.61
CA SER A 36 -0.30 -15.91 -8.07
C SER A 36 0.47 -17.10 -8.68
N ALA A 37 0.48 -18.24 -8.00
CA ALA A 37 1.15 -19.45 -8.50
C ALA A 37 0.50 -19.96 -9.78
N THR A 38 -0.82 -19.92 -9.88
CA THR A 38 -1.55 -20.34 -11.09
C THR A 38 -1.26 -19.42 -12.26
N ALA A 39 -1.21 -18.09 -12.04
CA ALA A 39 -0.85 -17.12 -13.07
C ALA A 39 0.54 -17.41 -13.62
N ILE A 40 1.54 -17.57 -12.74
CA ILE A 40 2.93 -17.80 -13.11
C ILE A 40 3.09 -19.17 -13.81
N ALA A 41 2.40 -20.20 -13.35
CA ALA A 41 2.41 -21.53 -13.98
C ALA A 41 1.80 -21.54 -15.39
N ALA A 42 0.95 -20.56 -15.70
CA ALA A 42 0.35 -20.36 -17.02
C ALA A 42 1.11 -19.31 -17.87
N ASP A 43 2.39 -19.06 -17.58
CA ASP A 43 3.24 -18.05 -18.23
C ASP A 43 2.71 -16.61 -18.09
N GLY A 44 1.82 -16.35 -17.13
CA GLY A 44 1.34 -15.02 -16.77
C GLY A 44 2.21 -14.36 -15.71
N LEU A 45 1.85 -13.13 -15.36
CA LEU A 45 2.56 -12.30 -14.39
C LEU A 45 1.66 -11.92 -13.21
N VAL A 46 2.27 -11.71 -12.06
CA VAL A 46 1.68 -11.04 -10.91
C VAL A 46 2.15 -9.59 -10.92
N HIS A 47 1.26 -8.71 -11.35
CA HIS A 47 1.55 -7.27 -11.33
C HIS A 47 1.39 -6.72 -9.93
N LEU A 48 2.28 -5.81 -9.53
CA LEU A 48 2.26 -5.18 -8.20
C LEU A 48 2.17 -3.67 -8.39
N PHE A 49 1.27 -3.04 -7.65
CA PHE A 49 1.09 -1.59 -7.69
C PHE A 49 0.89 -0.99 -6.30
N GLY A 50 1.44 0.19 -6.07
CA GLY A 50 1.27 0.96 -4.84
C GLY A 50 1.82 2.36 -4.98
N THR A 51 1.22 3.32 -4.25
CA THR A 51 1.62 4.73 -4.26
C THR A 51 2.21 5.16 -2.93
N GLY A 52 3.05 6.18 -2.93
CA GLY A 52 3.70 6.68 -1.72
C GLY A 52 4.45 5.57 -0.96
N HIS A 53 4.25 5.45 0.35
CA HIS A 53 4.89 4.38 1.16
C HIS A 53 4.32 2.98 0.87
N SER A 54 3.14 2.87 0.26
CA SER A 54 2.60 1.58 -0.16
C SER A 54 3.36 0.97 -1.34
N ARG A 55 4.30 1.69 -1.95
CA ARG A 55 5.23 1.16 -2.95
C ARG A 55 6.31 0.24 -2.36
N ILE A 56 6.59 0.32 -1.04
CA ILE A 56 7.69 -0.44 -0.42
C ILE A 56 7.59 -1.95 -0.73
N PRO A 57 6.45 -2.63 -0.53
CA PRO A 57 6.32 -4.03 -0.93
C PRO A 57 6.43 -4.24 -2.44
N VAL A 58 6.08 -3.26 -3.27
CA VAL A 58 6.26 -3.32 -4.72
C VAL A 58 7.75 -3.27 -5.06
N GLU A 59 8.50 -2.35 -4.44
CA GLU A 59 9.96 -2.21 -4.65
C GLU A 59 10.74 -3.42 -4.15
N GLU A 60 10.30 -4.09 -3.08
CA GLU A 60 10.94 -5.32 -2.59
C GLU A 60 10.89 -6.45 -3.63
N MET A 61 9.89 -6.43 -4.51
CA MET A 61 9.70 -7.46 -5.55
C MET A 61 10.38 -7.14 -6.88
N PHE A 62 11.19 -6.07 -6.98
CA PHE A 62 12.04 -5.86 -8.15
C PHE A 62 12.98 -7.05 -8.36
N PRO A 63 13.17 -7.51 -9.62
CA PRO A 63 14.04 -8.64 -9.89
C PRO A 63 15.45 -8.43 -9.35
N ARG A 64 15.92 -9.36 -8.54
CA ARG A 64 17.28 -9.41 -7.98
C ARG A 64 17.73 -10.85 -7.81
N TYR A 65 19.01 -11.07 -7.55
CA TYR A 65 19.51 -12.42 -7.28
C TYR A 65 18.74 -13.06 -6.12
N GLY A 66 18.19 -14.27 -6.37
CA GLY A 66 17.40 -15.02 -5.40
C GLY A 66 15.95 -14.58 -5.27
N SER A 67 15.48 -13.60 -6.06
CA SER A 67 14.03 -13.31 -6.15
C SER A 67 13.30 -14.37 -6.97
N TYR A 68 12.04 -14.61 -6.62
CA TYR A 68 11.17 -15.50 -7.41
C TYR A 68 10.76 -14.79 -8.71
N PRO A 69 10.84 -15.45 -9.88
CA PRO A 69 10.39 -14.87 -11.14
C PRO A 69 8.85 -14.80 -11.21
N GLY A 70 8.31 -14.00 -12.13
CA GLY A 70 6.88 -13.90 -12.38
C GLY A 70 6.20 -12.70 -11.72
N PHE A 71 6.92 -11.88 -10.98
CA PHE A 71 6.41 -10.62 -10.46
C PHE A 71 6.82 -9.44 -11.34
N ASN A 72 5.85 -8.55 -11.63
CA ASN A 72 6.07 -7.34 -12.41
C ASN A 72 5.68 -6.09 -11.60
N PRO A 73 6.66 -5.41 -10.98
CA PRO A 73 6.42 -4.16 -10.28
C PRO A 73 6.02 -3.06 -11.25
N ILE A 74 4.82 -2.49 -11.09
CA ILE A 74 4.35 -1.32 -11.81
C ILE A 74 4.64 -0.09 -10.96
N VAL A 75 5.55 0.76 -11.44
CA VAL A 75 5.95 1.98 -10.75
C VAL A 75 5.73 3.18 -11.64
N GLU A 76 5.20 4.24 -11.06
CA GLU A 76 5.10 5.54 -11.69
C GLU A 76 6.12 6.48 -11.01
N LEU A 77 6.88 7.22 -11.81
CA LEU A 77 8.06 7.95 -11.36
C LEU A 77 7.76 8.92 -10.21
N SER A 78 6.76 9.77 -10.36
CA SER A 78 6.45 10.83 -9.39
C SER A 78 5.75 10.30 -8.13
N MET A 79 5.07 9.17 -8.21
CA MET A 79 4.46 8.51 -7.04
C MET A 79 5.38 7.54 -6.34
N THR A 80 6.42 7.05 -7.01
CA THR A 80 7.37 6.07 -6.46
C THR A 80 8.68 6.74 -6.07
N PHE A 81 9.32 7.45 -6.99
CA PHE A 81 10.63 8.06 -6.79
C PHE A 81 10.57 9.57 -6.54
N HIS A 82 9.50 10.03 -5.92
CA HIS A 82 9.24 11.46 -5.70
C HIS A 82 10.37 12.18 -4.95
N THR A 83 11.04 11.52 -4.01
CA THR A 83 12.15 12.12 -3.26
C THR A 83 13.39 12.32 -4.15
N GLN A 84 13.68 11.37 -5.03
CA GLN A 84 14.79 11.44 -5.96
C GLN A 84 14.54 12.43 -7.10
N VAL A 85 13.27 12.63 -7.49
CA VAL A 85 12.91 13.53 -8.59
C VAL A 85 12.81 14.98 -8.13
N VAL A 86 12.17 15.26 -6.99
CA VAL A 86 11.88 16.61 -6.52
C VAL A 86 12.47 16.92 -5.14
N GLY A 87 13.29 16.05 -4.57
CA GLY A 87 13.94 16.21 -3.28
C GLY A 87 13.01 16.02 -2.09
N ALA A 88 13.39 16.55 -0.93
CA ALA A 88 12.71 16.34 0.36
C ALA A 88 11.21 16.72 0.39
N ASN A 89 10.76 17.59 -0.48
CA ASN A 89 9.35 18.02 -0.60
C ASN A 89 8.53 17.20 -1.57
N GLY A 90 9.11 16.19 -2.23
CA GLY A 90 8.44 15.37 -3.24
C GLY A 90 7.22 14.63 -2.72
N GLN A 91 7.15 14.34 -1.43
CA GLN A 91 6.02 13.69 -0.81
C GLN A 91 4.70 14.47 -0.99
N ARG A 92 4.71 15.80 -0.94
CA ARG A 92 3.51 16.61 -1.17
C ARG A 92 2.99 16.47 -2.59
N GLN A 93 3.90 16.44 -3.56
CA GLN A 93 3.57 16.19 -4.96
C GLN A 93 2.99 14.78 -5.16
N ALA A 94 3.63 13.75 -4.60
CA ALA A 94 3.12 12.38 -4.66
C ALA A 94 1.72 12.25 -4.04
N MET A 95 1.48 12.88 -2.89
CA MET A 95 0.17 12.92 -2.24
C MET A 95 -0.90 13.67 -3.05
N PHE A 96 -0.52 14.63 -3.87
CA PHE A 96 -1.42 15.29 -4.80
C PHE A 96 -1.73 14.41 -5.99
N ILE A 97 -0.70 13.85 -6.62
CA ILE A 97 -0.80 13.04 -7.84
C ILE A 97 -1.63 11.78 -7.60
N GLU A 98 -1.45 11.10 -6.46
CA GLU A 98 -2.23 9.88 -6.13
C GLU A 98 -3.75 10.14 -5.95
N ARG A 99 -4.16 11.42 -5.87
CA ARG A 99 -5.55 11.85 -5.80
C ARG A 99 -6.10 12.40 -7.11
N THR A 100 -5.31 12.34 -8.17
CA THR A 100 -5.71 12.85 -9.49
C THR A 100 -6.56 11.80 -10.22
N PRO A 101 -7.86 12.03 -10.40
CA PRO A 101 -8.71 11.10 -11.14
C PRO A 101 -8.24 10.93 -12.59
N GLY A 102 -8.41 9.72 -13.13
CA GLY A 102 -8.02 9.37 -14.49
C GLY A 102 -6.55 9.01 -14.67
N LEU A 103 -5.65 9.31 -13.72
CA LEU A 103 -4.24 8.98 -13.86
C LEU A 103 -4.00 7.46 -13.91
N ALA A 104 -4.79 6.68 -13.18
CA ALA A 104 -4.68 5.23 -13.19
C ALA A 104 -4.82 4.64 -14.60
N GLU A 105 -5.75 5.14 -15.39
CA GLU A 105 -5.96 4.69 -16.77
C GLU A 105 -4.76 5.03 -17.67
N VAL A 106 -4.17 6.21 -17.48
CA VAL A 106 -2.95 6.62 -18.19
C VAL A 106 -1.80 5.66 -17.87
N ILE A 107 -1.65 5.27 -16.62
CA ILE A 107 -0.60 4.31 -16.20
C ILE A 107 -0.88 2.93 -16.80
N LEU A 108 -2.11 2.41 -16.66
CA LEU A 108 -2.51 1.10 -17.16
C LEU A 108 -2.28 0.95 -18.66
N ASN A 109 -2.49 2.01 -19.42
CA ASN A 109 -2.31 2.01 -20.88
C ASN A 109 -0.84 1.87 -21.33
N ASN A 110 0.12 1.96 -20.43
CA ASN A 110 1.54 1.68 -20.72
C ASN A 110 1.87 0.17 -20.65
N PHE A 111 0.94 -0.66 -20.20
CA PHE A 111 1.17 -2.08 -19.99
C PHE A 111 0.23 -2.93 -20.85
N THR A 112 0.73 -4.07 -21.29
CA THR A 112 -0.07 -5.13 -21.90
C THR A 112 -0.27 -6.23 -20.86
N PHE A 113 -1.51 -6.61 -20.62
CA PHE A 113 -1.87 -7.64 -19.66
C PHE A 113 -2.29 -8.92 -20.39
N GLY A 114 -1.81 -10.06 -19.90
CA GLY A 114 -2.19 -11.38 -20.37
C GLY A 114 -3.48 -11.89 -19.71
N GLU A 115 -4.13 -12.86 -20.32
CA GLU A 115 -5.37 -13.47 -19.80
C GLU A 115 -5.18 -14.18 -18.45
N SER A 116 -3.96 -14.66 -18.18
CA SER A 116 -3.61 -15.35 -16.93
C SER A 116 -3.10 -14.43 -15.84
N ASP A 117 -2.91 -13.14 -16.12
CA ASP A 117 -2.31 -12.22 -15.19
C ASP A 117 -3.20 -11.92 -13.97
N VAL A 118 -2.54 -11.62 -12.87
CA VAL A 118 -3.16 -11.20 -11.61
C VAL A 118 -2.54 -9.88 -11.19
N ILE A 119 -3.28 -9.03 -10.50
CA ILE A 119 -2.74 -7.80 -9.95
C ILE A 119 -2.97 -7.71 -8.44
N MET A 120 -1.91 -7.31 -7.72
CA MET A 120 -1.95 -7.02 -6.29
C MET A 120 -1.69 -5.53 -6.06
N ILE A 121 -2.64 -4.87 -5.38
CA ILE A 121 -2.61 -3.43 -5.16
C ILE A 121 -2.47 -3.14 -3.68
N PHE A 122 -1.42 -2.41 -3.31
CA PHE A 122 -1.14 -2.00 -1.95
C PHE A 122 -1.63 -0.57 -1.70
N SER A 123 -2.52 -0.40 -0.74
CA SER A 123 -2.95 0.93 -0.27
C SER A 123 -3.48 0.84 1.15
N ALA A 124 -2.72 1.31 2.13
CA ALA A 124 -3.10 1.20 3.54
C ALA A 124 -4.47 1.83 3.85
N GLY A 125 -4.81 2.97 3.22
CA GLY A 125 -6.09 3.65 3.41
C GLY A 125 -7.18 3.21 2.44
N GLY A 126 -6.82 2.74 1.25
CA GLY A 126 -7.74 2.23 0.23
C GLY A 126 -8.78 3.23 -0.30
N THR A 127 -8.54 4.55 -0.22
CA THR A 127 -9.54 5.58 -0.59
C THR A 127 -9.02 6.67 -1.52
N THR A 128 -7.73 6.63 -1.90
CA THR A 128 -7.17 7.60 -2.87
C THR A 128 -7.51 7.20 -4.30
N ALA A 129 -7.69 8.19 -5.18
CA ALA A 129 -8.18 7.99 -6.53
C ALA A 129 -7.38 6.95 -7.33
N VAL A 130 -6.06 7.13 -7.42
CA VAL A 130 -5.26 6.28 -8.30
C VAL A 130 -5.30 4.80 -7.94
N PRO A 131 -5.10 4.33 -6.68
CA PRO A 131 -5.21 2.92 -6.35
C PRO A 131 -6.61 2.32 -6.59
N VAL A 132 -7.67 3.10 -6.33
CA VAL A 132 -9.05 2.64 -6.53
C VAL A 132 -9.37 2.50 -8.02
N GLU A 133 -9.08 3.53 -8.80
CA GLU A 133 -9.28 3.50 -10.27
C GLU A 133 -8.38 2.46 -10.94
N PHE A 134 -7.18 2.24 -10.40
CA PHE A 134 -6.28 1.20 -10.90
C PHE A 134 -6.88 -0.19 -10.75
N ALA A 135 -7.49 -0.48 -9.60
CA ALA A 135 -8.22 -1.73 -9.37
C ALA A 135 -9.39 -1.88 -10.36
N ARG A 136 -10.20 -0.84 -10.50
CA ARG A 136 -11.33 -0.81 -11.43
C ARG A 136 -10.89 -1.03 -12.87
N GLY A 137 -9.84 -0.33 -13.29
CA GLY A 137 -9.27 -0.43 -14.64
C GLY A 137 -8.64 -1.80 -14.93
N ALA A 138 -8.02 -2.42 -13.93
CA ALA A 138 -7.48 -3.77 -14.02
C ALA A 138 -8.60 -4.82 -14.19
N ARG A 139 -9.67 -4.72 -13.38
CA ARG A 139 -10.85 -5.59 -13.54
C ARG A 139 -11.52 -5.43 -14.91
N ALA A 140 -11.63 -4.21 -15.40
CA ALA A 140 -12.18 -3.94 -16.74
C ALA A 140 -11.36 -4.60 -17.86
N ARG A 141 -10.08 -4.89 -17.60
CA ARG A 141 -9.17 -5.62 -18.49
C ARG A 141 -9.15 -7.14 -18.25
N GLY A 142 -10.00 -7.64 -17.34
CA GLY A 142 -10.15 -9.06 -17.04
C GLY A 142 -9.21 -9.63 -15.99
N LEU A 143 -8.37 -8.78 -15.34
CA LEU A 143 -7.48 -9.25 -14.30
C LEU A 143 -8.23 -9.55 -13.00
N LYS A 144 -7.78 -10.55 -12.27
CA LYS A 144 -8.15 -10.74 -10.86
C LYS A 144 -7.39 -9.73 -10.01
N VAL A 145 -8.11 -9.00 -9.16
CA VAL A 145 -7.57 -7.94 -8.32
C VAL A 145 -7.50 -8.37 -6.87
N ILE A 146 -6.29 -8.35 -6.30
CA ILE A 146 -6.02 -8.56 -4.88
C ILE A 146 -5.72 -7.20 -4.26
N ALA A 147 -6.49 -6.79 -3.25
CA ALA A 147 -6.22 -5.59 -2.47
C ALA A 147 -5.53 -5.93 -1.16
N VAL A 148 -4.42 -5.27 -0.87
CA VAL A 148 -3.75 -5.30 0.43
C VAL A 148 -3.97 -3.95 1.10
N THR A 149 -4.91 -3.89 2.05
CA THR A 149 -5.39 -2.64 2.64
C THR A 149 -5.77 -2.83 4.11
N SER A 150 -5.87 -1.76 4.89
CA SER A 150 -6.51 -1.84 6.20
C SER A 150 -8.01 -1.62 6.05
N VAL A 151 -8.79 -2.68 6.25
CA VAL A 151 -10.26 -2.62 6.17
C VAL A 151 -10.81 -1.59 7.15
N GLN A 152 -10.35 -1.61 8.39
CA GLN A 152 -10.81 -0.68 9.42
C GLN A 152 -10.47 0.78 9.09
N GLN A 153 -9.26 1.05 8.59
CA GLN A 153 -8.85 2.39 8.14
C GLN A 153 -9.69 2.84 6.93
N SER A 154 -9.89 1.96 5.97
CA SER A 154 -10.66 2.24 4.76
C SER A 154 -12.12 2.57 5.09
N MET A 155 -12.76 1.75 5.92
CA MET A 155 -14.15 1.94 6.33
C MET A 155 -14.36 3.19 7.20
N SER A 156 -13.36 3.61 7.98
CA SER A 156 -13.42 4.84 8.79
C SER A 156 -13.18 6.12 8.00
N SER A 157 -12.71 6.01 6.77
CA SER A 157 -12.42 7.15 5.89
C SER A 157 -13.61 7.48 5.00
N ALA A 158 -13.81 8.76 4.69
CA ALA A 158 -14.80 9.18 3.71
C ALA A 158 -14.40 8.67 2.31
N ILE A 159 -15.39 8.27 1.52
CA ILE A 159 -15.19 7.97 0.10
C ILE A 159 -15.02 9.30 -0.64
N ASP A 160 -14.05 9.38 -1.53
CA ASP A 160 -13.93 10.49 -2.45
C ASP A 160 -15.14 10.49 -3.40
N PRO A 161 -15.94 11.59 -3.46
CA PRO A 161 -17.15 11.62 -4.28
C PRO A 161 -16.89 11.44 -5.78
N VAL A 162 -15.69 11.81 -6.25
CA VAL A 162 -15.31 11.65 -7.67
C VAL A 162 -15.00 10.20 -8.00
N VAL A 163 -14.37 9.49 -7.06
CA VAL A 163 -14.00 8.07 -7.23
C VAL A 163 -15.18 7.15 -6.97
N GLY A 164 -16.00 7.45 -5.97
CA GLY A 164 -17.28 6.79 -5.68
C GLY A 164 -17.20 5.43 -4.99
N SER A 165 -16.00 4.87 -4.79
CA SER A 165 -15.78 3.58 -4.14
C SER A 165 -14.45 3.54 -3.36
N ARG A 166 -14.18 2.43 -2.71
CA ARG A 166 -12.91 2.10 -2.04
C ARG A 166 -12.18 1.01 -2.82
N LEU A 167 -10.90 0.86 -2.57
CA LEU A 167 -10.11 -0.24 -3.12
C LEU A 167 -10.70 -1.61 -2.78
N LEU A 168 -11.18 -1.78 -1.55
CA LEU A 168 -11.80 -3.04 -1.13
C LEU A 168 -13.12 -3.35 -1.86
N ASP A 169 -13.82 -2.33 -2.37
CA ASP A 169 -15.07 -2.49 -3.14
C ASP A 169 -14.79 -2.91 -4.60
N GLU A 170 -13.58 -2.63 -5.09
CA GLU A 170 -13.12 -2.93 -6.46
C GLU A 170 -12.28 -4.22 -6.54
N ALA A 171 -11.94 -4.84 -5.42
CA ALA A 171 -11.10 -6.04 -5.38
C ALA A 171 -11.93 -7.34 -5.40
N ASP A 172 -11.37 -8.39 -6.01
CA ASP A 172 -11.92 -9.74 -5.97
C ASP A 172 -11.50 -10.49 -4.70
N LEU A 173 -10.36 -10.09 -4.11
CA LEU A 173 -9.84 -10.62 -2.86
C LEU A 173 -9.22 -9.48 -2.04
N VAL A 174 -9.49 -9.47 -0.74
CA VAL A 174 -8.93 -8.48 0.20
C VAL A 174 -8.08 -9.19 1.24
N ILE A 175 -6.83 -8.73 1.39
CA ILE A 175 -5.96 -9.07 2.52
C ILE A 175 -5.96 -7.86 3.46
N ASP A 176 -6.52 -8.04 4.67
CA ASP A 176 -6.59 -6.97 5.66
C ASP A 176 -5.26 -6.86 6.42
N LEU A 177 -4.67 -5.67 6.41
CA LEU A 177 -3.49 -5.34 7.21
C LEU A 177 -3.78 -5.28 8.72
N CYS A 178 -5.03 -5.37 9.12
CA CYS A 178 -5.50 -5.25 10.52
C CYS A 178 -5.03 -3.96 11.22
N ALA A 179 -4.52 -2.98 10.48
CA ALA A 179 -3.99 -1.76 11.05
C ALA A 179 -5.12 -0.83 11.53
N PRO A 180 -5.00 -0.25 12.74
CA PRO A 180 -6.05 0.63 13.27
C PRO A 180 -6.13 1.94 12.47
N PRO A 181 -7.30 2.63 12.50
CA PRO A 181 -7.47 3.94 11.89
C PRO A 181 -6.44 4.96 12.42
N ARG A 182 -6.07 5.93 11.58
CA ARG A 182 -5.09 6.97 11.95
C ARG A 182 -5.49 7.76 13.19
N SER A 183 -6.78 7.97 13.41
CA SER A 183 -7.33 8.69 14.57
C SER A 183 -7.15 7.95 15.91
N SER A 184 -6.94 6.63 15.89
CA SER A 184 -6.69 5.81 17.08
C SER A 184 -5.19 5.67 17.42
N ARG A 185 -4.30 6.22 16.61
CA ARG A 185 -2.87 6.26 16.92
C ARG A 185 -2.63 7.28 18.03
N ALA A 186 -1.99 6.85 19.10
CA ALA A 186 -1.60 7.74 20.19
C ALA A 186 -0.87 8.98 19.64
N PRO A 187 -1.16 10.18 20.12
CA PRO A 187 -0.44 11.37 19.71
C PRO A 187 1.04 11.17 20.06
N THR A 188 1.91 11.21 19.04
CA THR A 188 3.35 11.29 19.28
C THR A 188 3.57 12.56 20.09
N SER A 189 3.97 12.40 21.35
CA SER A 189 4.33 13.54 22.20
C SER A 189 5.46 14.30 21.49
N ARG A 190 5.11 15.42 20.86
CA ARG A 190 6.12 16.41 20.48
C ARG A 190 6.70 16.90 21.78
N SER A 191 7.85 16.38 22.19
CA SER A 191 8.66 17.00 23.23
C SER A 191 8.96 18.41 22.74
N GLY A 192 8.30 19.40 23.34
CA GLY A 192 8.51 20.80 23.08
C GLY A 192 9.93 21.18 23.46
N ARG A 193 10.79 21.34 22.47
CA ARG A 193 11.91 22.27 22.59
C ARG A 193 11.47 23.57 21.91
N ARG A 194 10.77 24.41 22.66
CA ARG A 194 10.83 25.83 22.43
C ARG A 194 12.16 26.28 23.02
N SER A 195 13.13 26.53 22.21
CA SER A 195 14.27 27.36 22.60
C SER A 195 13.79 28.79 22.60
N ASP A 196 13.44 29.28 23.77
CA ASP A 196 13.41 30.73 24.03
C ASP A 196 14.85 31.25 23.95
N SER A 197 15.17 31.92 22.88
CA SER A 197 16.29 32.85 22.82
C SER A 197 15.80 34.18 22.24
N ARG A 198 15.04 34.91 23.05
CA ARG A 198 14.98 36.35 22.96
C ARG A 198 15.62 36.88 24.23
N THR A 199 16.83 37.34 24.10
CA THR A 199 17.33 38.44 24.93
C THR A 199 18.05 39.38 23.99
N ALA A 200 17.37 40.51 23.79
CA ALA A 200 17.94 41.71 23.27
C ALA A 200 18.93 42.28 24.29
N THR A 201 19.94 42.96 23.87
CA THR A 201 20.28 44.27 24.39
C THR A 201 21.56 44.78 23.72
N THR A 202 21.38 45.96 23.28
CA THR A 202 22.20 47.13 22.93
C THR A 202 22.95 47.10 21.63
#